data_c98efdadd5c1ead4d6685c76358531d4
#
_entry.id   c98efdadd5c1ead4d6685c76358531d4
#
_cell.length_a   1.000
_cell.length_b   1.000
_cell.length_c   1.000
_cell.angle_alpha   90.00
_cell.angle_beta   90.00
_cell.angle_gamma   90.00
#
_symmetry.space_group_name_H-M   'P 1'
#
loop_
_entity.id
_entity.type
_entity.pdbx_description
1 polymer ?
#
loop_
_entity_poly.entity_id
_entity_poly.type
_entity_poly.pdbx_seq_one_letter_code
_entity_poly.pdbx_strand_id
1 'polypeptide(L)'
;MESYKIAFFCWESMYAERVGGLASAATNLAETLVKQNHEVHYFTRGTIPDQVINGVHYHYCKPFGNNIVEYCDTMSARMVEQFVKYDNPNRFDFLHFHDWHPVQALHTLKDRDTILTFHSTEYGRNGNQFGNWWEFKEISGKEWYGGLVAKQVTAVSTTMKHEVMHLYNVPEWKCTVIPNGVVPQQYRAEGIDPGEVKRAYGIHPYAPLVLFIGRLVYQKGPDLFIEAVREVCRHRWDAQVIVAGDGGMRQYLESRAKDLPVNFIGYIPDSEYIRLLNACDLVVIPSRNEPFGLVLLEAWSAEKCVVASDVGGLGENIDSFVNGIKTEVHPGSLAWGMKTMIDEPWNAGALGMRGRRKVDRIFLWGPIVQRLTDTYSRVVA
;
A
#
# COMPACT_ATOMS: atom_id res chain seq x y z
N MET A 1 -27.33 -10.49 7.46
CA MET A 1 -26.63 -9.18 7.40
C MET A 1 -27.37 -8.30 6.40
N GLU A 2 -27.55 -7.03 6.71
CA GLU A 2 -28.10 -6.08 5.74
C GLU A 2 -27.21 -5.99 4.50
N SER A 3 -27.82 -5.91 3.33
CA SER A 3 -27.13 -5.68 2.06
C SER A 3 -27.11 -4.18 1.81
N TYR A 4 -25.93 -3.61 1.57
CA TYR A 4 -25.76 -2.20 1.25
C TYR A 4 -25.40 -2.02 -0.22
N LYS A 5 -25.84 -0.89 -0.80
CA LYS A 5 -25.41 -0.39 -2.08
C LYS A 5 -24.38 0.72 -1.84
N ILE A 6 -23.13 0.50 -2.27
CA ILE A 6 -21.97 1.31 -1.90
C ILE A 6 -21.32 1.88 -3.16
N ALA A 7 -21.06 3.19 -3.17
CA ALA A 7 -20.29 3.86 -4.21
C ALA A 7 -18.87 4.11 -3.72
N PHE A 8 -17.86 3.53 -4.38
CA PHE A 8 -16.44 3.80 -4.17
C PHE A 8 -15.96 4.87 -5.10
N PHE A 9 -15.25 5.85 -4.57
CA PHE A 9 -14.56 6.91 -5.32
C PHE A 9 -13.06 6.79 -5.06
N CYS A 10 -12.34 6.24 -6.03
CA CYS A 10 -10.91 6.00 -5.92
C CYS A 10 -10.22 6.31 -7.25
N TRP A 11 -9.10 7.01 -7.22
CA TRP A 11 -8.42 7.45 -8.42
C TRP A 11 -7.73 6.35 -9.22
N GLU A 12 -7.52 5.17 -8.62
CA GLU A 12 -6.89 4.01 -9.25
C GLU A 12 -7.60 2.69 -8.91
N SER A 13 -7.45 1.69 -9.75
CA SER A 13 -7.91 0.32 -9.52
C SER A 13 -6.97 -0.68 -10.18
N MET A 14 -7.07 -1.96 -9.82
CA MET A 14 -6.29 -3.02 -10.47
C MET A 14 -6.68 -3.25 -11.94
N TYR A 15 -7.85 -2.76 -12.36
CA TYR A 15 -8.41 -2.95 -13.71
C TYR A 15 -8.37 -1.68 -14.57
N ALA A 16 -7.64 -0.66 -14.11
CA ALA A 16 -7.39 0.58 -14.82
C ALA A 16 -5.93 1.02 -14.63
N GLU A 17 -5.71 2.32 -14.41
CA GLU A 17 -4.38 2.82 -14.10
C GLU A 17 -3.99 2.47 -12.67
N ARG A 18 -2.85 1.81 -12.50
CA ARG A 18 -2.28 1.40 -11.22
C ARG A 18 -0.99 2.18 -10.97
N VAL A 19 -0.89 2.84 -9.83
CA VAL A 19 0.30 3.60 -9.41
C VAL A 19 0.95 3.00 -8.17
N GLY A 20 0.14 2.45 -7.25
CA GLY A 20 0.65 1.95 -5.98
C GLY A 20 -0.24 0.92 -5.30
N GLY A 21 -0.04 0.75 -4.02
CA GLY A 21 -0.79 -0.20 -3.19
C GLY A 21 -2.26 0.15 -2.99
N LEU A 22 -2.64 1.43 -3.22
CA LEU A 22 -4.03 1.87 -3.11
C LEU A 22 -4.95 1.11 -4.10
N ALA A 23 -4.49 0.90 -5.35
CA ALA A 23 -5.24 0.13 -6.34
C ALA A 23 -5.61 -1.27 -5.82
N SER A 24 -4.62 -1.99 -5.30
CA SER A 24 -4.82 -3.33 -4.73
C SER A 24 -5.72 -3.29 -3.48
N ALA A 25 -5.49 -2.37 -2.56
CA ALA A 25 -6.25 -2.26 -1.32
C ALA A 25 -7.74 -1.98 -1.59
N ALA A 26 -8.06 -0.93 -2.38
CA ALA A 26 -9.43 -0.53 -2.65
C ALA A 26 -10.17 -1.56 -3.54
N THR A 27 -9.48 -2.17 -4.54
CA THR A 27 -10.08 -3.21 -5.37
C THR A 27 -10.44 -4.46 -4.57
N ASN A 28 -9.51 -4.99 -3.77
CA ASN A 28 -9.79 -6.18 -2.95
C ASN A 28 -10.86 -5.92 -1.88
N LEU A 29 -10.91 -4.71 -1.33
CA LEU A 29 -11.95 -4.29 -0.42
C LEU A 29 -13.33 -4.33 -1.10
N ALA A 30 -13.45 -3.72 -2.30
CA ALA A 30 -14.68 -3.72 -3.10
C ALA A 30 -15.14 -5.13 -3.47
N GLU A 31 -14.24 -5.98 -3.97
CA GLU A 31 -14.56 -7.37 -4.33
C GLU A 31 -14.96 -8.22 -3.12
N THR A 32 -14.40 -7.93 -1.94
CA THR A 32 -14.77 -8.66 -0.72
C THR A 32 -16.13 -8.22 -0.20
N LEU A 33 -16.48 -6.94 -0.33
CA LEU A 33 -17.85 -6.45 -0.04
C LEU A 33 -18.87 -7.17 -0.93
N VAL A 34 -18.60 -7.31 -2.23
CA VAL A 34 -19.48 -8.10 -3.13
C VAL A 34 -19.61 -9.54 -2.69
N LYS A 35 -18.52 -10.20 -2.28
CA LYS A 35 -18.55 -11.59 -1.74
C LYS A 35 -19.37 -11.69 -0.44
N GLN A 36 -19.60 -10.59 0.26
CA GLN A 36 -20.46 -10.50 1.46
C GLN A 36 -21.87 -9.98 1.14
N ASN A 37 -22.29 -10.06 -0.13
CA ASN A 37 -23.62 -9.71 -0.63
C ASN A 37 -23.95 -8.21 -0.62
N HIS A 38 -22.96 -7.32 -0.69
CA HIS A 38 -23.16 -5.91 -0.95
C HIS A 38 -23.10 -5.62 -2.45
N GLU A 39 -23.81 -4.59 -2.94
CA GLU A 39 -23.68 -4.07 -4.30
C GLU A 39 -22.63 -2.95 -4.28
N VAL A 40 -21.59 -3.07 -5.12
CA VAL A 40 -20.50 -2.08 -5.15
C VAL A 40 -20.34 -1.50 -6.55
N HIS A 41 -20.41 -0.17 -6.65
CA HIS A 41 -20.07 0.62 -7.83
C HIS A 41 -18.76 1.36 -7.57
N TYR A 42 -17.80 1.19 -8.45
CA TYR A 42 -16.43 1.71 -8.30
C TYR A 42 -16.16 2.77 -9.37
N PHE A 43 -16.15 4.04 -8.98
CA PHE A 43 -15.86 5.18 -9.84
C PHE A 43 -14.35 5.45 -9.80
N THR A 44 -13.68 5.31 -10.96
CA THR A 44 -12.23 5.43 -11.07
C THR A 44 -11.82 6.13 -12.37
N ARG A 45 -10.58 6.59 -12.45
CA ARG A 45 -10.06 7.13 -13.69
C ARG A 45 -9.84 6.04 -14.73
N GLY A 46 -10.03 6.40 -15.99
CA GLY A 46 -9.80 5.51 -17.13
C GLY A 46 -10.49 5.99 -18.38
N THR A 47 -10.19 5.33 -19.50
CA THR A 47 -10.73 5.64 -20.82
C THR A 47 -11.42 4.45 -21.49
N ILE A 48 -11.54 3.34 -20.76
CA ILE A 48 -12.21 2.13 -21.23
C ILE A 48 -13.71 2.18 -20.90
N PRO A 49 -14.56 1.40 -21.59
CA PRO A 49 -15.99 1.30 -21.27
C PRO A 49 -16.23 0.73 -19.87
N ASP A 50 -17.36 1.11 -19.26
CA ASP A 50 -17.81 0.55 -18.00
C ASP A 50 -17.97 -0.96 -18.10
N GLN A 51 -17.64 -1.69 -17.04
CA GLN A 51 -17.68 -3.15 -17.01
C GLN A 51 -17.94 -3.69 -15.60
N VAL A 52 -18.37 -4.94 -15.53
CA VAL A 52 -18.51 -5.66 -14.27
C VAL A 52 -17.38 -6.69 -14.17
N ILE A 53 -16.56 -6.58 -13.11
CA ILE A 53 -15.45 -7.50 -12.85
C ILE A 53 -15.59 -8.01 -11.42
N ASN A 54 -15.59 -9.33 -11.25
CA ASN A 54 -15.75 -9.99 -9.95
C ASN A 54 -16.98 -9.50 -9.15
N GLY A 55 -18.04 -9.07 -9.87
CA GLY A 55 -19.28 -8.56 -9.32
C GLY A 55 -19.27 -7.07 -8.95
N VAL A 56 -18.14 -6.39 -9.08
CA VAL A 56 -18.01 -4.93 -8.88
C VAL A 56 -18.31 -4.21 -10.21
N HIS A 57 -19.17 -3.19 -10.16
CA HIS A 57 -19.49 -2.33 -11.29
C HIS A 57 -18.47 -1.20 -11.43
N TYR A 58 -17.55 -1.29 -12.38
CA TYR A 58 -16.51 -0.27 -12.62
C TYR A 58 -17.00 0.78 -13.61
N HIS A 59 -16.90 2.05 -13.20
CA HIS A 59 -17.23 3.24 -13.99
C HIS A 59 -15.98 4.07 -14.22
N TYR A 60 -15.58 4.19 -15.49
CA TYR A 60 -14.32 4.85 -15.85
C TYR A 60 -14.55 6.30 -16.22
N CYS A 61 -13.84 7.18 -15.51
CA CYS A 61 -13.95 8.62 -15.66
C CYS A 61 -12.66 9.17 -16.23
N LYS A 62 -12.71 9.78 -17.42
CA LYS A 62 -11.55 10.35 -18.09
C LYS A 62 -11.20 11.72 -17.49
N PRO A 63 -10.10 11.86 -16.74
CA PRO A 63 -9.65 13.14 -16.24
C PRO A 63 -8.89 13.93 -17.30
N PHE A 64 -8.72 15.22 -17.05
CA PHE A 64 -7.79 16.10 -17.77
C PHE A 64 -7.26 17.18 -16.84
N GLY A 65 -6.09 17.75 -17.12
CA GLY A 65 -5.47 18.79 -16.30
C GLY A 65 -4.00 18.97 -16.65
N ASN A 66 -3.47 20.13 -16.33
CA ASN A 66 -2.07 20.48 -16.58
C ASN A 66 -1.15 20.14 -15.37
N ASN A 67 -1.76 19.86 -14.24
CA ASN A 67 -1.10 19.46 -13.00
C ASN A 67 -1.97 18.44 -12.25
N ILE A 68 -1.41 17.81 -11.21
CA ILE A 68 -2.09 16.73 -10.49
C ILE A 68 -3.36 17.20 -9.79
N VAL A 69 -3.43 18.45 -9.32
CA VAL A 69 -4.60 19.00 -8.62
C VAL A 69 -5.76 19.17 -9.60
N GLU A 70 -5.54 19.89 -10.72
CA GLU A 70 -6.55 20.03 -11.77
C GLU A 70 -7.02 18.68 -12.32
N TYR A 71 -6.08 17.76 -12.52
CA TYR A 71 -6.37 16.41 -12.97
C TYR A 71 -7.32 15.67 -12.02
N CYS A 72 -7.09 15.75 -10.72
CA CYS A 72 -7.96 15.14 -9.71
C CYS A 72 -9.31 15.86 -9.56
N ASP A 73 -9.35 17.17 -9.72
CA ASP A 73 -10.58 17.95 -9.65
C ASP A 73 -11.50 17.64 -10.85
N THR A 74 -10.97 17.56 -12.07
CA THR A 74 -11.73 17.16 -13.25
C THR A 74 -12.16 15.69 -13.19
N MET A 75 -11.31 14.81 -12.67
CA MET A 75 -11.69 13.43 -12.38
C MET A 75 -12.89 13.36 -11.43
N SER A 76 -12.83 14.11 -10.32
CA SER A 76 -13.90 14.18 -9.32
C SER A 76 -15.22 14.65 -9.96
N ALA A 77 -15.17 15.68 -10.80
CA ALA A 77 -16.37 16.16 -11.51
C ALA A 77 -16.96 15.06 -12.41
N ARG A 78 -16.13 14.34 -13.16
CA ARG A 78 -16.56 13.22 -14.00
C ARG A 78 -17.10 12.04 -13.18
N MET A 79 -16.52 11.77 -12.01
CA MET A 79 -17.05 10.76 -11.10
C MET A 79 -18.46 11.11 -10.62
N VAL A 80 -18.73 12.37 -10.27
CA VAL A 80 -20.06 12.84 -9.88
C VAL A 80 -21.04 12.74 -11.05
N GLU A 81 -20.65 13.16 -12.25
CA GLU A 81 -21.49 13.02 -13.47
C GLU A 81 -21.90 11.56 -13.74
N GLN A 82 -20.97 10.62 -13.57
CA GLN A 82 -21.28 9.20 -13.71
C GLN A 82 -22.14 8.69 -12.56
N PHE A 83 -21.79 9.03 -11.32
CA PHE A 83 -22.52 8.60 -10.12
C PHE A 83 -24.00 8.95 -10.19
N VAL A 84 -24.36 10.16 -10.58
CA VAL A 84 -25.77 10.63 -10.69
C VAL A 84 -26.61 9.74 -11.62
N LYS A 85 -26.02 9.12 -12.64
CA LYS A 85 -26.75 8.21 -13.56
C LYS A 85 -27.20 6.93 -12.87
N TYR A 86 -26.48 6.49 -11.83
CA TYR A 86 -26.73 5.23 -11.09
C TYR A 86 -27.40 5.45 -9.74
N ASP A 87 -27.45 6.70 -9.24
CA ASP A 87 -28.03 7.02 -7.93
C ASP A 87 -29.57 7.11 -7.94
N ASN A 88 -30.20 7.20 -9.11
CA ASN A 88 -31.65 7.26 -9.26
C ASN A 88 -32.14 6.14 -10.23
N PRO A 89 -33.13 5.29 -9.88
CA PRO A 89 -34.00 5.33 -8.67
C PRO A 89 -33.44 4.64 -7.42
N ASN A 90 -32.32 3.94 -7.54
CA ASN A 90 -31.74 3.16 -6.44
C ASN A 90 -30.66 3.97 -5.71
N ARG A 91 -31.08 4.70 -4.69
CA ARG A 91 -30.16 5.50 -3.87
C ARG A 91 -29.07 4.62 -3.24
N PHE A 92 -27.79 5.07 -3.35
CA PHE A 92 -26.70 4.45 -2.62
C PHE A 92 -26.85 4.70 -1.10
N ASP A 93 -26.54 3.68 -0.29
CA ASP A 93 -26.54 3.79 1.16
C ASP A 93 -25.30 4.55 1.64
N PHE A 94 -24.12 4.23 1.06
CA PHE A 94 -22.84 4.82 1.47
C PHE A 94 -22.01 5.26 0.28
N LEU A 95 -21.30 6.39 0.48
CA LEU A 95 -20.32 6.92 -0.47
C LEU A 95 -18.94 6.88 0.17
N HIS A 96 -18.06 6.01 -0.32
CA HIS A 96 -16.75 5.75 0.25
C HIS A 96 -15.64 6.32 -0.65
N PHE A 97 -14.92 7.30 -0.14
CA PHE A 97 -13.84 8.03 -0.82
C PHE A 97 -12.48 7.52 -0.32
N HIS A 98 -11.52 7.43 -1.22
CA HIS A 98 -10.18 6.94 -0.91
C HIS A 98 -9.11 8.00 -1.20
N ASP A 99 -8.40 8.45 -0.17
CA ASP A 99 -7.42 9.53 -0.17
C ASP A 99 -7.97 10.88 -0.67
N TRP A 100 -7.09 11.85 -0.91
CA TRP A 100 -7.44 13.22 -1.28
C TRP A 100 -7.94 13.39 -2.72
N HIS A 101 -7.62 12.47 -3.61
CA HIS A 101 -7.86 12.59 -5.04
C HIS A 101 -9.34 12.85 -5.40
N PRO A 102 -10.34 12.18 -4.79
CA PRO A 102 -11.75 12.42 -5.06
C PRO A 102 -12.40 13.42 -4.09
N VAL A 103 -11.63 14.23 -3.36
CA VAL A 103 -12.19 15.15 -2.33
C VAL A 103 -13.13 16.20 -2.93
N GLN A 104 -12.92 16.62 -4.19
CA GLN A 104 -13.87 17.52 -4.85
C GLN A 104 -15.25 16.84 -5.10
N ALA A 105 -15.26 15.54 -5.38
CA ALA A 105 -16.51 14.76 -5.45
C ALA A 105 -17.15 14.61 -4.06
N LEU A 106 -16.34 14.37 -3.02
CA LEU A 106 -16.79 14.38 -1.63
C LEU A 106 -17.43 15.70 -1.26
N HIS A 107 -16.83 16.85 -1.64
CA HIS A 107 -17.41 18.18 -1.42
C HIS A 107 -18.81 18.29 -2.02
N THR A 108 -18.97 17.85 -3.27
CA THR A 108 -20.26 17.92 -3.97
C THR A 108 -21.32 17.01 -3.33
N LEU A 109 -20.91 15.90 -2.75
CA LEU A 109 -21.80 14.85 -2.20
C LEU A 109 -21.81 14.81 -0.66
N LYS A 110 -21.29 15.82 0.01
CA LYS A 110 -21.07 15.86 1.48
C LYS A 110 -22.33 15.69 2.36
N ASP A 111 -23.49 15.99 1.79
CA ASP A 111 -24.76 15.85 2.51
C ASP A 111 -25.29 14.40 2.54
N ARG A 112 -24.58 13.49 1.87
CA ARG A 112 -24.84 12.04 1.86
C ARG A 112 -24.07 11.34 2.99
N ASP A 113 -24.26 10.05 3.15
CA ASP A 113 -23.52 9.22 4.12
C ASP A 113 -22.13 8.91 3.56
N THR A 114 -21.18 9.79 3.88
CA THR A 114 -19.84 9.80 3.32
C THR A 114 -18.80 9.26 4.29
N ILE A 115 -17.92 8.41 3.77
CA ILE A 115 -16.75 7.88 4.47
C ILE A 115 -15.50 8.26 3.68
N LEU A 116 -14.43 8.70 4.35
CA LEU A 116 -13.12 8.95 3.74
C LEU A 116 -12.07 8.04 4.38
N THR A 117 -11.43 7.20 3.57
CA THR A 117 -10.25 6.42 4.01
C THR A 117 -8.96 7.16 3.66
N PHE A 118 -8.13 7.40 4.68
CA PHE A 118 -6.75 7.83 4.50
C PHE A 118 -5.83 6.60 4.35
N HIS A 119 -5.25 6.44 3.16
CA HIS A 119 -4.20 5.46 2.89
C HIS A 119 -2.80 6.07 3.04
N SER A 120 -2.70 7.39 2.92
CA SER A 120 -1.47 8.18 3.13
C SER A 120 -1.82 9.65 3.32
N THR A 121 -0.85 10.45 3.79
CA THR A 121 -0.92 11.91 3.79
C THR A 121 0.15 12.49 2.90
N GLU A 122 -0.01 13.73 2.44
CA GLU A 122 1.06 14.42 1.68
C GLU A 122 2.32 14.60 2.52
N TYR A 123 2.16 14.88 3.82
CA TYR A 123 3.26 14.91 4.78
C TYR A 123 4.03 13.59 4.80
N GLY A 124 3.34 12.45 4.92
CA GLY A 124 3.94 11.12 4.90
C GLY A 124 4.59 10.78 3.55
N ARG A 125 3.94 11.12 2.43
CA ARG A 125 4.51 10.94 1.07
C ARG A 125 5.80 11.73 0.88
N ASN A 126 5.94 12.87 1.56
CA ASN A 126 7.16 13.69 1.57
C ASN A 126 8.18 13.25 2.64
N GLY A 127 8.06 12.03 3.17
CA GLY A 127 9.02 11.46 4.14
C GLY A 127 8.95 12.12 5.52
N ASN A 128 7.77 12.47 5.99
CA ASN A 128 7.48 13.13 7.26
C ASN A 128 8.04 14.57 7.33
N GLN A 129 7.97 15.29 6.23
CA GLN A 129 8.42 16.68 6.14
C GLN A 129 7.33 17.57 5.53
N PHE A 130 7.16 18.76 6.10
CA PHE A 130 6.29 19.77 5.51
C PHE A 130 6.94 20.38 4.28
N GLY A 131 6.18 20.43 3.18
CA GLY A 131 6.56 21.15 1.96
C GLY A 131 6.03 22.58 1.95
N ASN A 132 6.75 23.47 1.25
CA ASN A 132 6.31 24.88 1.10
C ASN A 132 5.91 25.22 -0.34
N TRP A 133 5.96 24.27 -1.28
CA TRP A 133 5.54 24.46 -2.67
C TRP A 133 4.03 24.32 -2.81
N TRP A 134 3.52 24.77 -3.95
CA TRP A 134 2.10 24.93 -4.18
C TRP A 134 1.30 23.62 -4.09
N GLU A 135 1.73 22.56 -4.79
CA GLU A 135 0.99 21.29 -4.78
C GLU A 135 0.89 20.68 -3.39
N PHE A 136 1.97 20.76 -2.58
CA PHE A 136 1.93 20.26 -1.21
C PHE A 136 0.84 20.94 -0.40
N LYS A 137 0.72 22.28 -0.52
CA LYS A 137 -0.27 23.07 0.22
C LYS A 137 -1.69 22.75 -0.22
N GLU A 138 -1.92 22.65 -1.53
CA GLU A 138 -3.23 22.30 -2.10
C GLU A 138 -3.65 20.88 -1.70
N ILE A 139 -2.75 19.90 -1.82
CA ILE A 139 -3.06 18.51 -1.46
C ILE A 139 -3.33 18.38 0.04
N SER A 140 -2.46 18.97 0.90
CA SER A 140 -2.67 18.96 2.36
C SER A 140 -3.96 19.68 2.75
N GLY A 141 -4.31 20.76 2.04
CA GLY A 141 -5.58 21.48 2.23
C GLY A 141 -6.79 20.60 1.86
N LYS A 142 -6.71 19.82 0.79
CA LYS A 142 -7.75 18.86 0.41
C LYS A 142 -7.87 17.71 1.42
N GLU A 143 -6.75 17.19 1.94
CA GLU A 143 -6.74 16.16 2.98
C GLU A 143 -7.42 16.68 4.27
N TRP A 144 -7.04 17.89 4.72
CA TRP A 144 -7.69 18.55 5.84
C TRP A 144 -9.20 18.74 5.60
N TYR A 145 -9.57 19.27 4.44
CA TYR A 145 -10.97 19.52 4.10
C TYR A 145 -11.77 18.21 4.02
N GLY A 146 -11.24 17.18 3.41
CA GLY A 146 -11.87 15.86 3.35
C GLY A 146 -12.12 15.27 4.73
N GLY A 147 -11.13 15.36 5.62
CA GLY A 147 -11.26 14.94 7.02
C GLY A 147 -12.32 15.74 7.79
N LEU A 148 -12.49 17.04 7.46
CA LEU A 148 -13.51 17.92 8.07
C LEU A 148 -14.93 17.51 7.62
N VAL A 149 -15.16 17.34 6.31
CA VAL A 149 -16.52 17.23 5.74
C VAL A 149 -17.07 15.81 5.67
N ALA A 150 -16.22 14.79 5.53
CA ALA A 150 -16.67 13.39 5.57
C ALA A 150 -17.42 13.13 6.88
N LYS A 151 -18.52 12.37 6.86
CA LYS A 151 -19.24 12.01 8.10
C LYS A 151 -18.43 11.07 8.97
N GLN A 152 -17.71 10.14 8.37
CA GLN A 152 -16.79 9.23 9.04
C GLN A 152 -15.45 9.18 8.32
N VAL A 153 -14.38 9.01 9.09
CA VAL A 153 -13.02 8.83 8.58
C VAL A 153 -12.53 7.44 8.96
N THR A 154 -11.83 6.78 8.05
CA THR A 154 -11.08 5.57 8.36
C THR A 154 -9.60 5.76 8.05
N ALA A 155 -8.75 5.12 8.82
CA ALA A 155 -7.30 5.12 8.65
C ALA A 155 -6.77 3.68 8.62
N VAL A 156 -5.75 3.43 7.81
CA VAL A 156 -5.24 2.07 7.59
C VAL A 156 -4.37 1.53 8.74
N SER A 157 -4.01 2.36 9.70
CA SER A 157 -3.24 1.98 10.90
C SER A 157 -3.53 2.94 12.06
N THR A 158 -3.14 2.55 13.26
CA THR A 158 -3.23 3.43 14.46
C THR A 158 -2.34 4.66 14.31
N THR A 159 -1.13 4.46 13.77
CA THR A 159 -0.22 5.57 13.47
C THR A 159 -0.85 6.54 12.46
N MET A 160 -1.47 6.04 11.37
CA MET A 160 -2.16 6.88 10.40
C MET A 160 -3.36 7.62 11.04
N LYS A 161 -4.13 6.95 11.91
CA LYS A 161 -5.19 7.61 12.69
C LYS A 161 -4.63 8.79 13.49
N HIS A 162 -3.54 8.58 14.25
CA HIS A 162 -2.91 9.65 15.02
C HIS A 162 -2.34 10.75 14.13
N GLU A 163 -1.78 10.40 12.96
CA GLU A 163 -1.25 11.35 11.99
C GLU A 163 -2.35 12.29 11.47
N VAL A 164 -3.50 11.75 11.02
CA VAL A 164 -4.61 12.59 10.52
C VAL A 164 -5.29 13.39 11.65
N MET A 165 -5.35 12.86 12.87
CA MET A 165 -5.80 13.60 14.03
C MET A 165 -4.89 14.79 14.32
N HIS A 166 -3.58 14.60 14.27
CA HIS A 166 -2.58 15.62 14.55
C HIS A 166 -2.49 16.68 13.45
N LEU A 167 -2.39 16.24 12.17
CA LEU A 167 -2.18 17.13 11.03
C LEU A 167 -3.45 17.89 10.63
N TYR A 168 -4.61 17.21 10.71
CA TYR A 168 -5.87 17.71 10.13
C TYR A 168 -6.97 17.92 11.16
N ASN A 169 -6.66 17.79 12.45
CA ASN A 169 -7.61 17.93 13.56
C ASN A 169 -8.88 17.07 13.40
N VAL A 170 -8.74 15.87 12.81
CA VAL A 170 -9.86 14.92 12.73
C VAL A 170 -10.18 14.44 14.14
N PRO A 171 -11.42 14.60 14.64
CA PRO A 171 -11.77 14.17 15.98
C PRO A 171 -11.65 12.65 16.16
N GLU A 172 -11.21 12.19 17.33
CA GLU A 172 -10.99 10.77 17.59
C GLU A 172 -12.24 9.92 17.36
N TRP A 173 -13.40 10.40 17.81
CA TRP A 173 -14.69 9.71 17.65
C TRP A 173 -15.07 9.50 16.17
N LYS A 174 -14.57 10.35 15.28
CA LYS A 174 -14.82 10.33 13.84
C LYS A 174 -13.89 9.38 13.08
N CYS A 175 -12.76 8.99 13.67
CA CYS A 175 -11.71 8.22 12.99
C CYS A 175 -11.60 6.78 13.52
N THR A 176 -11.92 5.80 12.66
CA THR A 176 -11.82 4.37 12.97
C THR A 176 -10.65 3.73 12.21
N VAL A 177 -9.90 2.85 12.86
CA VAL A 177 -8.82 2.09 12.20
C VAL A 177 -9.39 0.88 11.48
N ILE A 178 -9.25 0.86 10.16
CA ILE A 178 -9.59 -0.27 9.28
C ILE A 178 -8.32 -0.65 8.50
N PRO A 179 -7.59 -1.70 8.91
CA PRO A 179 -6.35 -2.09 8.25
C PRO A 179 -6.61 -2.61 6.83
N ASN A 180 -5.60 -2.56 5.98
CA ASN A 180 -5.66 -3.27 4.71
C ASN A 180 -5.54 -4.79 4.94
N GLY A 181 -6.16 -5.55 4.08
CA GLY A 181 -6.05 -7.00 4.04
C GLY A 181 -5.10 -7.48 2.93
N VAL A 182 -4.96 -8.79 2.87
CA VAL A 182 -4.25 -9.49 1.79
C VAL A 182 -4.97 -10.77 1.44
N VAL A 183 -4.75 -11.27 0.22
CA VAL A 183 -5.13 -12.62 -0.22
C VAL A 183 -3.85 -13.46 -0.24
N PRO A 184 -3.55 -14.20 0.84
CA PRO A 184 -2.22 -14.82 1.01
C PRO A 184 -1.87 -15.83 -0.08
N GLN A 185 -2.88 -16.50 -0.64
CA GLN A 185 -2.72 -17.50 -1.69
C GLN A 185 -2.12 -16.93 -2.99
N GLN A 186 -2.27 -15.61 -3.22
CA GLN A 186 -1.69 -14.95 -4.38
C GLN A 186 -0.16 -14.83 -4.32
N TYR A 187 0.42 -14.83 -3.12
CA TYR A 187 1.86 -14.57 -2.92
C TYR A 187 2.67 -15.82 -2.62
N ARG A 188 2.04 -16.92 -2.24
CA ARG A 188 2.70 -18.21 -2.08
C ARG A 188 2.43 -19.06 -3.31
N ALA A 189 3.44 -19.24 -4.15
CA ALA A 189 3.33 -20.08 -5.33
C ALA A 189 3.99 -21.44 -5.10
N GLU A 190 3.25 -22.51 -5.34
CA GLU A 190 3.77 -23.87 -5.35
C GLU A 190 4.60 -24.11 -6.63
N GLY A 191 5.67 -24.90 -6.53
CA GLY A 191 6.47 -25.29 -7.68
C GLY A 191 7.50 -24.27 -8.15
N ILE A 192 7.69 -23.14 -7.47
CA ILE A 192 8.81 -22.25 -7.75
C ILE A 192 10.10 -22.82 -7.12
N ASP A 193 11.09 -23.17 -7.96
CA ASP A 193 12.45 -23.44 -7.49
C ASP A 193 13.23 -22.14 -7.29
N PRO A 194 13.58 -21.76 -6.05
CA PRO A 194 14.37 -20.55 -5.79
C PRO A 194 15.70 -20.52 -6.54
N GLY A 195 16.32 -21.68 -6.72
CA GLY A 195 17.59 -21.80 -7.43
C GLY A 195 17.46 -21.47 -8.92
N GLU A 196 16.38 -21.90 -9.57
CA GLU A 196 16.11 -21.52 -10.97
C GLU A 196 15.84 -20.02 -11.12
N VAL A 197 15.06 -19.44 -10.23
CA VAL A 197 14.81 -17.99 -10.23
C VAL A 197 16.12 -17.23 -10.04
N LYS A 198 16.94 -17.59 -9.06
CA LYS A 198 18.26 -16.96 -8.83
C LYS A 198 19.15 -17.05 -10.07
N ARG A 199 19.24 -18.23 -10.70
CA ARG A 199 20.02 -18.42 -11.94
C ARG A 199 19.55 -17.53 -13.10
N ALA A 200 18.26 -17.29 -13.24
CA ALA A 200 17.72 -16.41 -14.27
C ALA A 200 18.23 -14.96 -14.15
N TYR A 201 18.65 -14.56 -12.95
CA TYR A 201 19.29 -13.25 -12.69
C TYR A 201 20.82 -13.32 -12.58
N GLY A 202 21.44 -14.43 -12.97
CA GLY A 202 22.90 -14.62 -12.88
C GLY A 202 23.39 -14.83 -11.44
N ILE A 203 22.49 -15.15 -10.50
CA ILE A 203 22.79 -15.35 -9.09
C ILE A 203 23.02 -16.83 -8.82
N HIS A 204 24.07 -17.13 -8.04
CA HIS A 204 24.32 -18.51 -7.62
C HIS A 204 23.15 -19.04 -6.76
N PRO A 205 22.65 -20.28 -6.99
CA PRO A 205 21.46 -20.80 -6.32
C PRO A 205 21.49 -20.76 -4.78
N TYR A 206 22.67 -20.89 -4.21
CA TYR A 206 22.87 -20.88 -2.75
C TYR A 206 23.28 -19.52 -2.18
N ALA A 207 23.48 -18.50 -3.03
CA ALA A 207 23.77 -17.15 -2.55
C ALA A 207 22.56 -16.57 -1.84
N PRO A 208 22.75 -15.89 -0.70
CA PRO A 208 21.66 -15.14 -0.07
C PRO A 208 21.13 -14.06 -1.01
N LEU A 209 19.80 -14.05 -1.22
CA LEU A 209 19.13 -13.05 -2.05
C LEU A 209 18.28 -12.12 -1.21
N VAL A 210 18.64 -10.85 -1.22
CA VAL A 210 17.87 -9.76 -0.57
C VAL A 210 17.03 -9.06 -1.61
N LEU A 211 15.74 -8.90 -1.33
CA LEU A 211 14.78 -8.23 -2.21
C LEU A 211 14.33 -6.91 -1.61
N PHE A 212 14.49 -5.83 -2.37
CA PHE A 212 13.76 -4.58 -2.20
C PHE A 212 12.70 -4.47 -3.30
N ILE A 213 11.47 -4.14 -2.93
CA ILE A 213 10.42 -3.85 -3.91
C ILE A 213 9.65 -2.59 -3.51
N GLY A 214 9.48 -1.68 -4.47
CA GLY A 214 8.72 -0.46 -4.27
C GLY A 214 9.18 0.68 -5.17
N ARG A 215 8.47 1.80 -5.08
CA ARG A 215 8.85 3.03 -5.79
C ARG A 215 10.21 3.54 -5.31
N LEU A 216 11.06 3.93 -6.24
CA LEU A 216 12.38 4.51 -5.93
C LEU A 216 12.24 6.01 -5.63
N VAL A 217 11.63 6.31 -4.47
CA VAL A 217 11.34 7.66 -3.96
C VAL A 217 11.81 7.80 -2.52
N TYR A 218 12.04 9.03 -2.07
CA TYR A 218 12.59 9.34 -0.75
C TYR A 218 11.80 8.69 0.41
N GLN A 219 10.47 8.69 0.32
CA GLN A 219 9.58 8.03 1.30
C GLN A 219 9.97 6.57 1.56
N LYS A 220 10.31 5.82 0.50
CA LYS A 220 10.60 4.38 0.58
C LYS A 220 12.03 4.04 1.02
N GLY A 221 12.90 5.04 1.16
CA GLY A 221 14.24 4.90 1.71
C GLY A 221 15.22 4.03 0.90
N PRO A 222 15.15 3.97 -0.45
CA PRO A 222 16.05 3.11 -1.21
C PRO A 222 17.52 3.53 -1.10
N ASP A 223 17.81 4.78 -0.78
CA ASP A 223 19.15 5.31 -0.49
C ASP A 223 19.71 4.72 0.82
N LEU A 224 18.90 4.64 1.88
CA LEU A 224 19.27 3.97 3.13
C LEU A 224 19.58 2.49 2.88
N PHE A 225 18.80 1.86 2.02
CA PHE A 225 19.00 0.46 1.64
C PHE A 225 20.34 0.24 0.93
N ILE A 226 20.70 1.05 -0.07
CA ILE A 226 21.97 0.92 -0.80
C ILE A 226 23.17 1.12 0.13
N GLU A 227 23.12 2.09 1.06
CA GLU A 227 24.18 2.27 2.06
C GLU A 227 24.26 1.07 3.02
N ALA A 228 23.12 0.50 3.43
CA ALA A 228 23.10 -0.71 4.24
C ALA A 228 23.67 -1.92 3.49
N VAL A 229 23.35 -2.08 2.20
CA VAL A 229 23.91 -3.14 1.34
C VAL A 229 25.44 -3.06 1.28
N ARG A 230 26.00 -1.85 1.17
CA ARG A 230 27.46 -1.64 1.19
C ARG A 230 28.10 -2.21 2.46
N GLU A 231 27.46 -2.02 3.59
CA GLU A 231 27.93 -2.56 4.89
C GLU A 231 27.73 -4.08 4.97
N VAL A 232 26.61 -4.60 4.46
CA VAL A 232 26.34 -6.05 4.40
C VAL A 232 27.39 -6.76 3.55
N CYS A 233 27.72 -6.25 2.37
CA CYS A 233 28.68 -6.88 1.44
C CYS A 233 30.11 -6.93 2.00
N ARG A 234 30.48 -6.08 2.94
CA ARG A 234 31.78 -6.20 3.66
C ARG A 234 31.84 -7.41 4.58
N HIS A 235 30.70 -7.86 5.07
CA HIS A 235 30.57 -9.02 5.94
C HIS A 235 30.21 -10.29 5.14
N ARG A 236 29.29 -10.19 4.19
CA ARG A 236 28.76 -11.26 3.34
C ARG A 236 28.95 -10.88 1.89
N TRP A 237 30.16 -11.10 1.38
CA TRP A 237 30.52 -10.81 -0.03
C TRP A 237 29.72 -11.62 -1.05
N ASP A 238 29.13 -12.75 -0.63
CA ASP A 238 28.28 -13.66 -1.43
C ASP A 238 26.81 -13.19 -1.52
N ALA A 239 26.39 -12.24 -0.67
CA ALA A 239 25.02 -11.73 -0.69
C ALA A 239 24.73 -10.99 -2.00
N GLN A 240 23.58 -11.25 -2.58
CA GLN A 240 23.10 -10.64 -3.82
C GLN A 240 21.82 -9.84 -3.56
N VAL A 241 21.61 -8.80 -4.32
CA VAL A 241 20.49 -7.87 -4.12
C VAL A 241 19.74 -7.63 -5.41
N ILE A 242 18.42 -7.75 -5.34
CA ILE A 242 17.52 -7.30 -6.41
C ILE A 242 16.71 -6.09 -5.90
N VAL A 243 16.72 -5.03 -6.71
CA VAL A 243 15.90 -3.82 -6.53
C VAL A 243 14.85 -3.80 -7.63
N ALA A 244 13.60 -4.12 -7.26
CA ALA A 244 12.45 -4.11 -8.16
C ALA A 244 11.61 -2.83 -7.95
N GLY A 245 11.39 -2.09 -9.01
CA GLY A 245 10.65 -0.86 -9.02
C GLY A 245 11.36 0.26 -9.77
N ASP A 246 10.69 1.41 -9.88
CA ASP A 246 11.18 2.58 -10.57
C ASP A 246 10.82 3.87 -9.81
N GLY A 247 11.44 4.98 -10.16
CA GLY A 247 11.16 6.28 -9.56
C GLY A 247 12.29 7.27 -9.74
N GLY A 248 12.06 8.51 -9.31
CA GLY A 248 12.98 9.63 -9.53
C GLY A 248 14.39 9.47 -8.93
N MET A 249 14.56 8.53 -7.99
CA MET A 249 15.89 8.27 -7.40
C MET A 249 16.72 7.23 -8.17
N ARG A 250 16.18 6.56 -9.18
CA ARG A 250 16.81 5.41 -9.84
C ARG A 250 18.25 5.70 -10.28
N GLN A 251 18.46 6.74 -11.08
CA GLN A 251 19.77 7.10 -11.61
C GLN A 251 20.81 7.38 -10.49
N TYR A 252 20.36 8.08 -9.45
CA TYR A 252 21.19 8.32 -8.26
C TYR A 252 21.59 7.01 -7.58
N LEU A 253 20.64 6.10 -7.34
CA LEU A 253 20.88 4.82 -6.68
C LEU A 253 21.80 3.91 -7.49
N GLU A 254 21.60 3.79 -8.80
CA GLU A 254 22.47 3.04 -9.70
C GLU A 254 23.92 3.58 -9.66
N SER A 255 24.08 4.92 -9.59
CA SER A 255 25.40 5.53 -9.46
C SER A 255 26.09 5.19 -8.12
N ARG A 256 25.31 5.07 -7.05
CA ARG A 256 25.78 4.73 -5.70
C ARG A 256 26.10 3.24 -5.53
N ALA A 257 25.50 2.39 -6.33
CA ALA A 257 25.60 0.94 -6.24
C ALA A 257 26.56 0.30 -7.26
N LYS A 258 27.33 1.07 -8.03
CA LYS A 258 28.18 0.56 -9.13
C LYS A 258 29.18 -0.52 -8.73
N ASP A 259 29.64 -0.50 -7.50
CA ASP A 259 30.62 -1.41 -6.90
C ASP A 259 29.95 -2.51 -6.04
N LEU A 260 28.62 -2.60 -6.05
CA LEU A 260 27.85 -3.52 -5.23
C LEU A 260 27.14 -4.59 -6.09
N PRO A 261 26.88 -5.79 -5.55
CA PRO A 261 26.13 -6.84 -6.23
C PRO A 261 24.62 -6.53 -6.23
N VAL A 262 24.22 -5.41 -6.81
CA VAL A 262 22.84 -4.92 -6.86
C VAL A 262 22.35 -4.92 -8.30
N ASN A 263 21.25 -5.61 -8.54
CA ASN A 263 20.57 -5.65 -9.83
C ASN A 263 19.29 -4.81 -9.78
N PHE A 264 19.26 -3.68 -10.51
CA PHE A 264 18.09 -2.83 -10.68
C PHE A 264 17.27 -3.30 -11.88
N ILE A 265 16.15 -3.97 -11.63
CA ILE A 265 15.35 -4.62 -12.68
C ILE A 265 14.15 -3.79 -13.16
N GLY A 266 13.93 -2.61 -12.58
CA GLY A 266 12.82 -1.74 -12.95
C GLY A 266 11.47 -2.24 -12.48
N TYR A 267 10.40 -1.73 -13.11
CA TYR A 267 9.05 -2.22 -12.86
C TYR A 267 8.91 -3.64 -13.40
N ILE A 268 8.31 -4.52 -12.60
CA ILE A 268 8.06 -5.92 -12.95
C ILE A 268 6.57 -6.26 -12.86
N PRO A 269 6.06 -7.20 -13.68
CA PRO A 269 4.69 -7.70 -13.56
C PRO A 269 4.50 -8.52 -12.29
N ASP A 270 3.25 -8.65 -11.83
CA ASP A 270 2.91 -9.37 -10.58
C ASP A 270 3.41 -10.82 -10.59
N SER A 271 3.39 -11.50 -11.74
CA SER A 271 3.92 -12.86 -11.88
C SER A 271 5.42 -12.96 -11.54
N GLU A 272 6.22 -11.98 -12.01
CA GLU A 272 7.65 -11.95 -11.71
C GLU A 272 7.93 -11.51 -10.27
N TYR A 273 7.11 -10.59 -9.74
CA TYR A 273 7.15 -10.23 -8.33
C TYR A 273 6.95 -11.47 -7.43
N ILE A 274 5.92 -12.27 -7.71
CA ILE A 274 5.64 -13.50 -6.95
C ILE A 274 6.82 -14.49 -7.05
N ARG A 275 7.43 -14.65 -8.23
CA ARG A 275 8.60 -15.51 -8.42
C ARG A 275 9.78 -15.05 -7.55
N LEU A 276 10.13 -13.77 -7.60
CA LEU A 276 11.21 -13.19 -6.81
C LEU A 276 10.93 -13.26 -5.32
N LEU A 277 9.70 -12.97 -4.92
CA LEU A 277 9.27 -13.03 -3.53
C LEU A 277 9.43 -14.44 -2.96
N ASN A 278 9.09 -15.49 -3.73
CA ASN A 278 9.26 -16.88 -3.30
C ASN A 278 10.73 -17.34 -3.34
N ALA A 279 11.56 -16.73 -4.18
CA ALA A 279 12.97 -17.07 -4.32
C ALA A 279 13.92 -16.33 -3.36
N CYS A 280 13.56 -15.17 -2.87
CA CYS A 280 14.42 -14.40 -1.96
C CYS A 280 14.51 -15.05 -0.58
N ASP A 281 15.58 -14.73 0.13
CA ASP A 281 15.83 -15.17 1.50
C ASP A 281 15.36 -14.10 2.50
N LEU A 282 15.37 -12.82 2.09
CA LEU A 282 15.03 -11.66 2.91
C LEU A 282 14.35 -10.57 2.10
N VAL A 283 13.29 -9.99 2.64
CA VAL A 283 12.66 -8.76 2.12
C VAL A 283 13.04 -7.60 3.02
N VAL A 284 13.44 -6.46 2.42
CA VAL A 284 13.82 -5.25 3.16
C VAL A 284 12.89 -4.10 2.82
N ILE A 285 12.34 -3.45 3.86
CA ILE A 285 11.41 -2.32 3.73
C ILE A 285 11.98 -1.13 4.53
N PRO A 286 12.89 -0.34 3.95
CA PRO A 286 13.64 0.72 4.65
C PRO A 286 12.92 2.06 4.68
N SER A 287 11.59 2.04 4.67
CA SER A 287 10.76 3.24 4.51
C SER A 287 11.00 4.28 5.59
N ARG A 288 10.99 5.58 5.23
CA ARG A 288 10.95 6.71 6.16
C ARG A 288 9.55 6.97 6.70
N ASN A 289 8.57 6.65 5.88
CA ASN A 289 7.15 6.63 6.24
C ASN A 289 6.46 5.46 5.53
N GLU A 290 5.72 4.67 6.27
CA GLU A 290 4.92 3.56 5.75
C GLU A 290 3.56 3.54 6.44
N PRO A 291 2.52 4.06 5.81
CA PRO A 291 1.20 4.16 6.43
C PRO A 291 0.65 2.82 6.93
N PHE A 292 0.89 1.76 6.16
CA PHE A 292 0.42 0.42 6.51
C PHE A 292 1.47 -0.68 6.27
N GLY A 293 2.02 -0.76 5.05
CA GLY A 293 3.00 -1.79 4.68
C GLY A 293 2.40 -3.00 3.99
N LEU A 294 1.78 -2.84 2.82
CA LEU A 294 1.25 -3.98 2.04
C LEU A 294 2.36 -4.98 1.70
N VAL A 295 3.55 -4.51 1.32
CA VAL A 295 4.71 -5.37 1.04
C VAL A 295 5.08 -6.27 2.24
N LEU A 296 4.85 -5.80 3.48
CA LEU A 296 5.02 -6.63 4.67
C LEU A 296 4.06 -7.83 4.67
N LEU A 297 2.77 -7.58 4.38
CA LEU A 297 1.78 -8.66 4.33
C LEU A 297 2.03 -9.63 3.17
N GLU A 298 2.48 -9.11 2.03
CA GLU A 298 2.84 -9.88 0.84
C GLU A 298 4.03 -10.80 1.12
N ALA A 299 5.10 -10.25 1.75
CA ALA A 299 6.26 -11.01 2.17
C ALA A 299 5.91 -12.10 3.21
N TRP A 300 5.13 -11.75 4.22
CA TRP A 300 4.64 -12.72 5.19
C TRP A 300 3.73 -13.78 4.56
N SER A 301 2.93 -13.42 3.57
CA SER A 301 2.09 -14.37 2.82
C SER A 301 2.93 -15.42 2.09
N ALA A 302 4.12 -15.03 1.62
CA ALA A 302 5.12 -15.92 1.04
C ALA A 302 6.06 -16.56 2.10
N GLU A 303 5.77 -16.40 3.40
CA GLU A 303 6.58 -16.90 4.51
C GLU A 303 8.02 -16.36 4.54
N LYS A 304 8.21 -15.11 4.04
CA LYS A 304 9.54 -14.49 4.01
C LYS A 304 9.79 -13.64 5.26
N CYS A 305 11.05 -13.71 5.73
CA CYS A 305 11.51 -12.79 6.76
C CYS A 305 11.54 -11.37 6.22
N VAL A 306 11.16 -10.42 7.09
CA VAL A 306 11.21 -8.99 6.76
C VAL A 306 12.11 -8.29 7.74
N VAL A 307 13.02 -7.47 7.21
CA VAL A 307 13.75 -6.43 7.95
C VAL A 307 13.19 -5.08 7.52
N ALA A 308 12.66 -4.30 8.46
CA ALA A 308 11.96 -3.07 8.13
C ALA A 308 12.26 -1.95 9.12
N SER A 309 12.13 -0.71 8.67
CA SER A 309 12.17 0.46 9.55
C SER A 309 11.02 0.43 10.56
N ASP A 310 11.27 0.84 11.80
CA ASP A 310 10.25 0.96 12.86
C ASP A 310 9.41 2.24 12.67
N VAL A 311 8.57 2.25 11.64
CA VAL A 311 7.73 3.40 11.27
C VAL A 311 6.32 2.96 10.90
N GLY A 312 5.33 3.78 11.22
CA GLY A 312 3.94 3.61 10.79
C GLY A 312 3.41 2.19 11.00
N GLY A 313 2.72 1.66 10.00
CA GLY A 313 2.17 0.31 10.04
C GLY A 313 3.20 -0.81 10.14
N LEU A 314 4.46 -0.58 9.72
CA LEU A 314 5.55 -1.56 9.94
C LEU A 314 5.85 -1.70 11.43
N GLY A 315 6.02 -0.57 12.12
CA GLY A 315 6.28 -0.53 13.56
C GLY A 315 5.18 -1.16 14.39
N GLU A 316 3.90 -0.97 13.99
CA GLU A 316 2.74 -1.57 14.66
C GLU A 316 2.64 -3.07 14.45
N ASN A 317 3.03 -3.57 13.28
CA ASN A 317 2.76 -4.94 12.89
C ASN A 317 3.93 -5.89 13.10
N ILE A 318 5.16 -5.39 13.10
CA ILE A 318 6.34 -6.22 13.36
C ILE A 318 6.62 -6.26 14.86
N ASP A 319 6.66 -7.48 15.40
CA ASP A 319 7.20 -7.78 16.72
C ASP A 319 8.62 -8.32 16.50
N SER A 320 9.64 -7.50 16.87
CA SER A 320 11.04 -7.79 16.58
C SER A 320 11.48 -9.15 17.16
N PHE A 321 12.19 -9.96 16.38
CA PHE A 321 12.58 -11.34 16.67
C PHE A 321 11.43 -12.34 16.86
N VAL A 322 10.17 -11.90 16.61
CA VAL A 322 9.00 -12.80 16.61
C VAL A 322 8.53 -13.07 15.19
N ASN A 323 8.25 -12.04 14.40
CA ASN A 323 7.74 -12.17 13.03
C ASN A 323 8.50 -11.31 11.99
N GLY A 324 9.61 -10.70 12.40
CA GLY A 324 10.48 -9.86 11.57
C GLY A 324 11.50 -9.13 12.43
N ILE A 325 12.25 -8.23 11.82
CA ILE A 325 13.21 -7.37 12.52
C ILE A 325 12.85 -5.91 12.28
N LYS A 326 12.69 -5.15 13.35
CA LYS A 326 12.55 -3.70 13.29
C LYS A 326 13.91 -3.03 13.44
N THR A 327 14.13 -1.99 12.67
CA THR A 327 15.37 -1.20 12.67
C THR A 327 15.05 0.29 12.75
N GLU A 328 15.99 1.06 13.24
CA GLU A 328 15.89 2.51 13.09
C GLU A 328 15.96 2.92 11.62
N VAL A 329 15.49 4.13 11.30
CA VAL A 329 15.59 4.73 9.95
C VAL A 329 17.04 5.19 9.72
N HIS A 330 17.96 4.23 9.73
CA HIS A 330 19.39 4.46 9.62
C HIS A 330 20.09 3.28 8.92
N PRO A 331 21.02 3.54 7.97
CA PRO A 331 21.68 2.47 7.21
C PRO A 331 22.38 1.41 8.07
N GLY A 332 23.08 1.82 9.12
CA GLY A 332 23.79 0.89 10.02
C GLY A 332 22.85 -0.03 10.78
N SER A 333 21.71 0.48 11.28
CA SER A 333 20.68 -0.34 11.94
C SER A 333 20.06 -1.33 10.95
N LEU A 334 19.77 -0.88 9.72
CA LEU A 334 19.26 -1.71 8.67
C LEU A 334 20.25 -2.83 8.29
N ALA A 335 21.53 -2.47 8.11
CA ALA A 335 22.60 -3.42 7.84
C ALA A 335 22.77 -4.47 8.95
N TRP A 336 22.65 -4.06 10.19
CA TRP A 336 22.66 -4.98 11.34
C TRP A 336 21.52 -6.00 11.22
N GLY A 337 20.28 -5.56 11.03
CA GLY A 337 19.14 -6.46 10.89
C GLY A 337 19.28 -7.41 9.70
N MET A 338 19.77 -6.91 8.56
CA MET A 338 20.02 -7.73 7.37
C MET A 338 21.11 -8.79 7.64
N LYS A 339 22.25 -8.42 8.20
CA LYS A 339 23.35 -9.36 8.54
C LYS A 339 22.85 -10.44 9.49
N THR A 340 22.15 -10.07 10.56
CA THR A 340 21.61 -11.02 11.53
C THR A 340 20.73 -12.07 10.85
N MET A 341 19.88 -11.70 9.92
CA MET A 341 18.96 -12.64 9.26
C MET A 341 19.64 -13.46 8.15
N ILE A 342 20.62 -12.90 7.45
CA ILE A 342 21.41 -13.63 6.44
C ILE A 342 22.30 -14.70 7.11
N ASP A 343 22.84 -14.42 8.28
CA ASP A 343 23.69 -15.35 9.03
C ASP A 343 22.89 -16.44 9.75
N GLU A 344 21.59 -16.19 9.99
CA GLU A 344 20.70 -17.14 10.68
C GLU A 344 19.48 -17.53 9.82
N PRO A 345 19.67 -18.21 8.69
CA PRO A 345 18.58 -18.51 7.73
C PRO A 345 17.44 -19.33 8.32
N TRP A 346 17.70 -20.20 9.30
CA TRP A 346 16.67 -20.96 10.01
C TRP A 346 15.76 -20.05 10.84
N ASN A 347 16.37 -19.09 11.55
CA ASN A 347 15.60 -18.09 12.30
C ASN A 347 14.82 -17.19 11.36
N ALA A 348 15.41 -16.74 10.26
CA ALA A 348 14.72 -15.97 9.24
C ALA A 348 13.47 -16.72 8.72
N GLY A 349 13.59 -17.99 8.36
CA GLY A 349 12.45 -18.83 7.95
C GLY A 349 11.37 -18.93 9.04
N ALA A 350 11.78 -19.13 10.29
CA ALA A 350 10.84 -19.18 11.43
C ALA A 350 10.10 -17.86 11.65
N LEU A 351 10.75 -16.70 11.48
CA LEU A 351 10.12 -15.39 11.56
C LEU A 351 9.10 -15.19 10.44
N GLY A 352 9.43 -15.55 9.21
CA GLY A 352 8.52 -15.51 8.07
C GLY A 352 7.25 -16.35 8.29
N MET A 353 7.40 -17.59 8.76
CA MET A 353 6.25 -18.45 9.09
C MET A 353 5.37 -17.87 10.20
N ARG A 354 5.93 -17.20 11.20
CA ARG A 354 5.14 -16.53 12.25
C ARG A 354 4.43 -15.30 11.70
N GLY A 355 5.08 -14.57 10.79
CA GLY A 355 4.45 -13.48 10.03
C GLY A 355 3.24 -14.00 9.26
N ARG A 356 3.36 -15.11 8.55
CA ARG A 356 2.24 -15.75 7.84
C ARG A 356 1.08 -16.11 8.78
N ARG A 357 1.35 -16.68 9.96
CA ARG A 357 0.30 -16.96 10.95
C ARG A 357 -0.41 -15.69 11.42
N LYS A 358 0.31 -14.56 11.54
CA LYS A 358 -0.30 -13.26 11.86
C LYS A 358 -1.20 -12.78 10.72
N VAL A 359 -0.79 -12.95 9.46
CA VAL A 359 -1.62 -12.66 8.29
C VAL A 359 -2.92 -13.46 8.34
N ASP A 360 -2.85 -14.77 8.48
CA ASP A 360 -4.03 -15.67 8.49
C ASP A 360 -5.01 -15.34 9.63
N ARG A 361 -4.53 -14.78 10.73
CA ARG A 361 -5.37 -14.44 11.88
C ARG A 361 -5.98 -13.05 11.81
N ILE A 362 -5.28 -12.06 11.24
CA ILE A 362 -5.63 -10.63 11.42
C ILE A 362 -5.90 -9.94 10.09
N PHE A 363 -5.19 -10.31 9.01
CA PHE A 363 -5.15 -9.51 7.78
C PHE A 363 -5.88 -10.13 6.59
N LEU A 364 -6.80 -11.06 6.83
CA LEU A 364 -7.70 -11.53 5.79
C LEU A 364 -8.81 -10.51 5.53
N TRP A 365 -9.14 -10.29 4.28
CA TRP A 365 -10.15 -9.28 3.89
C TRP A 365 -11.54 -9.52 4.49
N GLY A 366 -11.97 -10.78 4.68
CA GLY A 366 -13.30 -11.07 5.20
C GLY A 366 -13.60 -10.40 6.54
N PRO A 367 -12.82 -10.65 7.61
CA PRO A 367 -12.99 -9.98 8.90
C PRO A 367 -12.79 -8.45 8.85
N ILE A 368 -11.91 -7.96 7.96
CA ILE A 368 -11.67 -6.52 7.80
C ILE A 368 -12.91 -5.82 7.22
N VAL A 369 -13.51 -6.42 6.19
CA VAL A 369 -14.76 -5.91 5.59
C VAL A 369 -15.89 -5.90 6.62
N GLN A 370 -16.01 -6.92 7.47
CA GLN A 370 -17.00 -6.91 8.56
C GLN A 370 -16.82 -5.70 9.50
N ARG A 371 -15.58 -5.38 9.88
CA ARG A 371 -15.29 -4.16 10.69
C ARG A 371 -15.65 -2.87 9.95
N LEU A 372 -15.47 -2.85 8.63
CA LEU A 372 -15.85 -1.69 7.81
C LEU A 372 -17.39 -1.56 7.76
N THR A 373 -18.13 -2.64 7.55
CA THR A 373 -19.59 -2.60 7.52
C THR A 373 -20.18 -2.22 8.88
N ASP A 374 -19.55 -2.64 10.00
CA ASP A 374 -19.90 -2.14 11.34
C ASP A 374 -19.64 -0.63 11.49
N THR A 375 -18.66 -0.09 10.76
CA THR A 375 -18.41 1.34 10.72
C THR A 375 -19.46 2.07 9.89
N TYR A 376 -19.89 1.50 8.76
CA TYR A 376 -20.98 2.04 7.94
C TYR A 376 -22.28 2.19 8.73
N SER A 377 -22.67 1.16 9.49
CA SER A 377 -23.90 1.21 10.28
C SER A 377 -23.92 2.32 11.34
N ARG A 378 -22.74 2.79 11.81
CA ARG A 378 -22.64 3.93 12.74
C ARG A 378 -22.84 5.29 12.08
N VAL A 379 -22.71 5.38 10.77
CA VAL A 379 -22.89 6.65 10.03
C VAL A 379 -24.38 6.99 9.90
N VAL A 380 -25.24 5.98 9.93
CA VAL A 380 -26.69 6.09 9.75
C VAL A 380 -27.41 6.27 11.10
N ALA A 381 -26.78 5.91 12.22
CA ALA A 381 -27.31 6.05 13.56
C ALA A 381 -27.07 7.47 14.11
#